data_b08ef3cdf772b82d37ff138e3064dd23
#
_entry.id   b08ef3cdf772b82d37ff138e3064dd23
#
_cell.length_a   1.000
_cell.length_b   1.000
_cell.length_c   1.000
_cell.angle_alpha   90.00
_cell.angle_beta   90.00
_cell.angle_gamma   90.00
#
_symmetry.space_group_name_H-M   'P 1'
#
loop_
_entity.id
_entity.type
_entity.pdbx_description
1 polymer ?
#
loop_
_entity_poly.entity_id
_entity_poly.type
_entity_poly.pdbx_seq_one_letter_code
_entity_poly.pdbx_strand_id
1 'polypeptide(L)'
;MIKKIFLFFFSLLLISSCVKKRDLSTNTVVAHILSQPDGLHPYNNNSVMRSYIFSYTQKTLLGLDLESLDYYPRLITELPTSSEDNKTFFFELRDDVKWDDGEQVTGKDVVFSAKIMLCHLTNNSQIRPIYNSVIKSVKLDPNNPLKFSMTAQDINWTAKTILGGIYIQQKSYWDPNGLFDNISFEQILDRSFEETDELSDWFNDFNHADNGYKPENLKGLGPYYVSEWEPSQYVTLTRKENWWG
;
A
#
# COMPACT_ATOMS: atom_id res chain seq x y z
N MET A 1 -46.55 -44.05 -15.44
CA MET A 1 -46.96 -42.64 -15.54
C MET A 1 -46.32 -41.76 -14.45
N ILE A 2 -46.35 -42.17 -13.18
CA ILE A 2 -45.87 -41.41 -12.03
C ILE A 2 -44.36 -41.01 -12.14
N LYS A 3 -43.47 -41.93 -12.58
CA LYS A 3 -42.01 -41.60 -12.75
C LYS A 3 -41.73 -40.52 -13.77
N LYS A 4 -42.52 -40.39 -14.83
CA LYS A 4 -42.35 -39.35 -15.85
C LYS A 4 -42.83 -37.97 -15.37
N ILE A 5 -43.83 -37.95 -14.50
CA ILE A 5 -44.35 -36.72 -13.89
C ILE A 5 -43.35 -36.22 -12.85
N PHE A 6 -42.68 -37.10 -12.08
CA PHE A 6 -41.65 -36.70 -11.11
C PHE A 6 -40.40 -36.12 -11.82
N LEU A 7 -40.00 -36.67 -12.96
CA LEU A 7 -38.87 -36.13 -13.74
C LEU A 7 -39.19 -34.77 -14.33
N PHE A 8 -40.42 -34.53 -14.74
CA PHE A 8 -40.87 -33.25 -15.27
C PHE A 8 -40.94 -32.17 -14.18
N PHE A 9 -41.39 -32.49 -12.98
CA PHE A 9 -41.39 -31.57 -11.84
C PHE A 9 -39.96 -31.25 -11.35
N PHE A 10 -39.04 -32.22 -11.37
CA PHE A 10 -37.65 -32.01 -11.01
C PHE A 10 -36.92 -31.14 -12.01
N SER A 11 -37.22 -31.23 -13.32
CA SER A 11 -36.65 -30.37 -14.35
C SER A 11 -37.17 -28.91 -14.28
N LEU A 12 -38.43 -28.71 -13.82
CA LEU A 12 -38.97 -27.35 -13.63
C LEU A 12 -38.34 -26.63 -12.43
N LEU A 13 -37.88 -27.33 -11.39
CA LEU A 13 -37.20 -26.77 -10.25
C LEU A 13 -35.78 -26.26 -10.57
N LEU A 14 -35.15 -26.78 -11.64
CA LEU A 14 -33.84 -26.35 -12.05
C LEU A 14 -33.85 -25.04 -12.91
N ILE A 15 -35.02 -24.62 -13.37
CA ILE A 15 -35.14 -23.41 -14.21
C ILE A 15 -35.41 -22.15 -13.36
N SER A 16 -35.74 -22.30 -12.07
CA SER A 16 -35.86 -21.17 -11.13
C SER A 16 -34.54 -20.72 -10.53
N SER A 17 -33.46 -20.73 -11.33
CA SER A 17 -32.26 -19.96 -11.01
C SER A 17 -32.69 -18.49 -11.07
N CYS A 18 -32.97 -17.91 -9.92
CA CYS A 18 -33.19 -16.47 -9.79
C CYS A 18 -31.93 -15.74 -10.28
N VAL A 19 -31.91 -15.36 -11.53
CA VAL A 19 -31.04 -14.27 -11.97
C VAL A 19 -31.51 -13.04 -11.23
N LYS A 20 -30.85 -12.71 -10.12
CA LYS A 20 -31.09 -11.48 -9.40
C LYS A 20 -30.88 -10.35 -10.42
N LYS A 21 -31.96 -9.72 -10.86
CA LYS A 21 -31.87 -8.55 -11.75
C LYS A 21 -30.92 -7.56 -11.09
N ARG A 22 -29.81 -7.26 -11.76
CA ARG A 22 -28.87 -6.25 -11.28
C ARG A 22 -29.63 -4.93 -11.20
N ASP A 23 -29.72 -4.39 -10.01
CA ASP A 23 -30.28 -3.04 -9.82
C ASP A 23 -29.26 -2.04 -10.36
N LEU A 24 -29.55 -1.51 -11.57
CA LEU A 24 -28.71 -0.53 -12.26
C LEU A 24 -28.77 0.84 -11.60
N SER A 25 -29.63 1.04 -10.58
CA SER A 25 -29.70 2.28 -9.81
C SER A 25 -28.62 2.39 -8.73
N THR A 26 -27.87 1.31 -8.47
CA THR A 26 -26.78 1.34 -7.49
C THR A 26 -25.49 1.81 -8.14
N ASN A 27 -24.77 2.76 -7.51
CA ASN A 27 -23.43 3.20 -7.88
C ASN A 27 -22.36 2.12 -7.57
N THR A 28 -22.70 0.85 -7.85
CA THR A 28 -21.85 -0.30 -7.53
C THR A 28 -21.35 -0.95 -8.81
N VAL A 29 -20.04 -1.11 -8.90
CA VAL A 29 -19.38 -1.88 -9.96
C VAL A 29 -18.91 -3.20 -9.37
N VAL A 30 -19.26 -4.32 -9.99
CA VAL A 30 -18.75 -5.64 -9.62
C VAL A 30 -17.68 -6.04 -10.65
N ALA A 31 -16.46 -6.23 -10.17
CA ALA A 31 -15.36 -6.76 -10.96
C ALA A 31 -14.99 -8.17 -10.47
N HIS A 32 -14.75 -9.07 -11.41
CA HIS A 32 -14.28 -10.42 -11.10
C HIS A 32 -12.75 -10.45 -11.12
N ILE A 33 -12.15 -11.06 -10.11
CA ILE A 33 -10.72 -11.35 -10.05
C ILE A 33 -10.52 -12.87 -10.04
N LEU A 34 -9.37 -13.32 -10.55
CA LEU A 34 -9.11 -14.76 -10.78
C LEU A 34 -9.01 -15.58 -9.51
N SER A 35 -8.58 -14.97 -8.42
CA SER A 35 -8.45 -15.60 -7.11
C SER A 35 -8.57 -14.56 -5.99
N GLN A 36 -8.80 -15.01 -4.77
CA GLN A 36 -8.67 -14.16 -3.59
C GLN A 36 -7.23 -13.65 -3.47
N PRO A 37 -7.01 -12.38 -3.06
CA PRO A 37 -5.68 -11.93 -2.66
C PRO A 37 -5.19 -12.72 -1.43
N ASP A 38 -3.89 -12.89 -1.32
CA ASP A 38 -3.20 -13.54 -0.19
C ASP A 38 -3.17 -12.69 1.08
N GLY A 39 -3.79 -11.53 1.04
CA GLY A 39 -3.87 -10.49 2.06
C GLY A 39 -3.65 -9.13 1.42
N LEU A 40 -3.94 -8.07 2.18
CA LEU A 40 -3.74 -6.67 1.79
C LEU A 40 -2.74 -5.94 2.71
N HIS A 41 -1.93 -6.69 3.45
CA HIS A 41 -0.84 -6.08 4.21
C HIS A 41 0.15 -5.39 3.24
N PRO A 42 0.57 -4.14 3.50
CA PRO A 42 1.38 -3.38 2.55
C PRO A 42 2.73 -4.04 2.21
N TYR A 43 3.27 -4.86 3.13
CA TYR A 43 4.59 -5.47 2.96
C TYR A 43 4.60 -7.00 2.97
N ASN A 44 3.74 -7.65 3.76
CA ASN A 44 3.77 -9.10 3.94
C ASN A 44 3.20 -9.88 2.75
N ASN A 45 2.33 -9.26 1.97
CA ASN A 45 1.63 -9.89 0.86
C ASN A 45 2.11 -9.32 -0.49
N ASN A 46 2.12 -10.11 -1.53
CA ASN A 46 2.63 -9.70 -2.85
C ASN A 46 1.91 -10.38 -4.02
N SER A 47 0.61 -10.63 -3.92
CA SER A 47 -0.14 -11.19 -5.03
C SER A 47 -0.53 -10.14 -6.07
N VAL A 48 -0.72 -10.58 -7.32
CA VAL A 48 -1.27 -9.73 -8.38
C VAL A 48 -2.66 -9.22 -8.01
N MET A 49 -3.46 -10.05 -7.33
CA MET A 49 -4.81 -9.67 -6.88
C MET A 49 -4.78 -8.54 -5.86
N ARG A 50 -3.79 -8.54 -4.95
CA ARG A 50 -3.54 -7.40 -4.06
C ARG A 50 -3.26 -6.12 -4.85
N SER A 51 -2.46 -6.21 -5.90
CA SER A 51 -2.08 -5.04 -6.71
C SER A 51 -3.28 -4.39 -7.40
N TYR A 52 -4.28 -5.15 -7.82
CA TYR A 52 -5.54 -4.58 -8.33
C TYR A 52 -6.26 -3.76 -7.26
N ILE A 53 -6.38 -4.28 -6.02
CA ILE A 53 -7.03 -3.55 -4.93
C ILE A 53 -6.19 -2.33 -4.53
N PHE A 54 -4.87 -2.46 -4.48
CA PHE A 54 -3.95 -1.37 -4.15
C PHE A 54 -4.00 -0.21 -5.15
N SER A 55 -4.30 -0.46 -6.41
CA SER A 55 -4.48 0.61 -7.40
C SER A 55 -5.57 1.62 -6.99
N TYR A 56 -6.56 1.17 -6.21
CA TYR A 56 -7.66 1.98 -5.69
C TYR A 56 -7.42 2.47 -4.25
N THR A 57 -6.76 1.67 -3.41
CA THR A 57 -6.66 1.95 -1.96
C THR A 57 -5.32 2.57 -1.56
N GLN A 58 -4.26 2.37 -2.34
CA GLN A 58 -2.92 2.87 -2.04
C GLN A 58 -2.44 3.86 -3.10
N LYS A 59 -1.54 4.75 -2.71
CA LYS A 59 -0.83 5.64 -3.64
C LYS A 59 0.66 5.67 -3.30
N THR A 60 1.46 5.90 -4.33
CA THR A 60 2.92 6.04 -4.29
C THR A 60 3.31 7.48 -4.62
N LEU A 61 4.54 7.88 -4.35
CA LEU A 61 5.03 9.23 -4.67
C LEU A 61 4.89 9.56 -6.15
N LEU A 62 5.23 8.60 -7.01
CA LEU A 62 5.09 8.69 -8.46
C LEU A 62 3.97 7.78 -8.96
N GLY A 63 3.27 8.21 -10.00
CA GLY A 63 2.37 7.39 -10.80
C GLY A 63 3.02 7.01 -12.12
N LEU A 64 2.57 5.92 -12.74
CA LEU A 64 2.92 5.52 -14.10
C LEU A 64 1.69 5.73 -15.00
N ASP A 65 1.86 6.49 -16.06
CA ASP A 65 0.89 6.56 -17.15
C ASP A 65 1.04 5.30 -18.02
N LEU A 66 -0.04 4.56 -18.19
CA LEU A 66 0.00 3.28 -18.90
C LEU A 66 0.00 3.43 -20.44
N GLU A 67 -0.32 4.60 -20.96
CA GLU A 67 -0.31 4.86 -22.41
C GLU A 67 1.06 5.38 -22.84
N SER A 68 1.59 6.39 -22.16
CA SER A 68 2.90 6.98 -22.50
C SER A 68 4.08 6.24 -21.87
N LEU A 69 3.84 5.44 -20.83
CA LEU A 69 4.83 4.82 -19.93
C LEU A 69 5.71 5.84 -19.19
N ASP A 70 5.26 7.08 -19.11
CA ASP A 70 5.95 8.13 -18.36
C ASP A 70 5.52 8.14 -16.89
N TYR A 71 6.46 8.51 -16.03
CA TYR A 71 6.16 8.75 -14.63
C TYR A 71 5.65 10.19 -14.44
N TYR A 72 4.62 10.34 -13.61
CA TYR A 72 4.06 11.62 -13.23
C TYR A 72 4.03 11.78 -11.70
N PRO A 73 4.09 13.03 -11.18
CA PRO A 73 3.96 13.27 -9.75
C PRO A 73 2.54 12.93 -9.27
N ARG A 74 2.43 12.20 -8.15
CA ARG A 74 1.13 11.78 -7.59
C ARG A 74 0.93 12.31 -6.17
N LEU A 75 1.80 11.93 -5.21
CA LEU A 75 1.79 12.47 -3.84
C LEU A 75 2.73 13.67 -3.69
N ILE A 76 3.50 13.98 -4.70
CA ILE A 76 4.50 15.05 -4.73
C ILE A 76 4.08 16.14 -5.72
N THR A 77 4.62 17.35 -5.56
CA THR A 77 4.26 18.52 -6.35
C THR A 77 4.78 18.46 -7.79
N GLU A 78 5.98 17.91 -7.97
CA GLU A 78 6.68 17.79 -9.25
C GLU A 78 7.59 16.57 -9.29
N LEU A 79 8.10 16.19 -10.46
CA LEU A 79 9.05 15.09 -10.56
C LEU A 79 10.33 15.43 -9.79
N PRO A 80 10.92 14.48 -9.03
CA PRO A 80 12.08 14.75 -8.22
C PRO A 80 13.29 15.18 -9.05
N THR A 81 13.98 16.20 -8.60
CA THR A 81 15.28 16.61 -9.11
C THR A 81 16.38 15.76 -8.49
N SER A 82 17.53 15.66 -9.14
CA SER A 82 18.69 14.91 -8.63
C SER A 82 19.86 15.84 -8.31
N SER A 83 20.73 15.37 -7.40
CA SER A 83 22.06 15.95 -7.19
C SER A 83 22.94 15.79 -8.43
N GLU A 84 24.06 16.56 -8.50
CA GLU A 84 25.00 16.51 -9.63
C GLU A 84 25.58 15.10 -9.86
N ASP A 85 25.79 14.33 -8.79
CA ASP A 85 26.26 12.93 -8.85
C ASP A 85 25.16 11.92 -9.15
N ASN A 86 23.91 12.37 -9.34
CA ASN A 86 22.72 11.55 -9.59
C ASN A 86 22.44 10.45 -8.54
N LYS A 87 22.93 10.61 -7.32
CA LYS A 87 22.69 9.66 -6.22
C LYS A 87 21.58 10.11 -5.27
N THR A 88 21.37 11.41 -5.11
CA THR A 88 20.35 11.94 -4.19
C THR A 88 19.23 12.60 -4.99
N PHE A 89 17.99 12.22 -4.65
CA PHE A 89 16.76 12.73 -5.26
C PHE A 89 16.01 13.57 -4.24
N PHE A 90 15.54 14.75 -4.65
CA PHE A 90 14.83 15.70 -3.81
C PHE A 90 13.35 15.67 -4.14
N PHE A 91 12.52 15.56 -3.11
CA PHE A 91 11.07 15.44 -3.20
C PHE A 91 10.38 16.49 -2.35
N GLU A 92 9.21 16.92 -2.80
CA GLU A 92 8.29 17.76 -2.03
C GLU A 92 6.88 17.19 -2.12
N LEU A 93 6.32 16.81 -0.97
CA LEU A 93 4.92 16.34 -0.88
C LEU A 93 3.96 17.48 -1.16
N ARG A 94 2.82 17.17 -1.73
CA ARG A 94 1.69 18.08 -1.85
C ARG A 94 1.15 18.42 -0.46
N ASP A 95 0.69 19.64 -0.27
CA ASP A 95 0.16 20.13 1.00
C ASP A 95 -1.32 19.77 1.23
N ASP A 96 -2.00 19.25 0.21
CA ASP A 96 -3.39 18.82 0.27
C ASP A 96 -3.56 17.32 0.58
N VAL A 97 -2.48 16.52 0.57
CA VAL A 97 -2.55 15.07 0.83
C VAL A 97 -2.74 14.80 2.32
N LYS A 98 -3.84 14.12 2.65
CA LYS A 98 -4.21 13.80 4.04
C LYS A 98 -4.56 12.34 4.22
N TRP A 99 -4.33 11.84 5.41
CA TRP A 99 -4.85 10.57 5.90
C TRP A 99 -6.36 10.65 6.16
N ASP A 100 -7.00 9.50 6.37
CA ASP A 100 -8.46 9.42 6.58
C ASP A 100 -8.94 10.07 7.88
N ASP A 101 -8.05 10.23 8.85
CA ASP A 101 -8.28 10.98 10.10
C ASP A 101 -8.05 12.49 9.98
N GLY A 102 -7.68 12.95 8.77
CA GLY A 102 -7.41 14.36 8.46
C GLY A 102 -5.98 14.82 8.74
N GLU A 103 -5.11 13.94 9.28
CA GLU A 103 -3.71 14.27 9.50
C GLU A 103 -2.97 14.48 8.16
N GLN A 104 -2.09 15.47 8.13
CA GLN A 104 -1.25 15.78 6.96
C GLN A 104 -0.22 14.68 6.73
N VAL A 105 -0.09 14.21 5.48
CA VAL A 105 1.02 13.35 5.09
C VAL A 105 2.30 14.15 5.05
N THR A 106 3.35 13.66 5.69
CA THR A 106 4.64 14.35 5.83
C THR A 106 5.81 13.45 5.45
N GLY A 107 6.98 14.04 5.35
CA GLY A 107 8.22 13.29 5.16
C GLY A 107 8.53 12.31 6.29
N LYS A 108 7.93 12.47 7.49
CA LYS A 108 8.06 11.48 8.58
C LYS A 108 7.42 10.15 8.19
N ASP A 109 6.26 10.18 7.52
CA ASP A 109 5.60 8.97 7.01
C ASP A 109 6.47 8.27 5.96
N VAL A 110 7.15 9.05 5.11
CA VAL A 110 8.08 8.52 4.11
C VAL A 110 9.30 7.87 4.76
N VAL A 111 9.91 8.53 5.74
CA VAL A 111 11.06 7.98 6.49
C VAL A 111 10.67 6.70 7.21
N PHE A 112 9.56 6.70 7.93
CA PHE A 112 9.03 5.53 8.61
C PHE A 112 8.78 4.37 7.63
N SER A 113 8.07 4.64 6.53
CA SER A 113 7.76 3.63 5.51
C SER A 113 9.02 3.01 4.90
N ALA A 114 10.03 3.82 4.61
CA ALA A 114 11.30 3.33 4.11
C ALA A 114 12.03 2.46 5.15
N LYS A 115 12.05 2.89 6.43
CA LYS A 115 12.69 2.13 7.51
C LYS A 115 12.06 0.74 7.68
N ILE A 116 10.74 0.66 7.80
CA ILE A 116 10.06 -0.64 7.98
C ILE A 116 10.16 -1.52 6.73
N MET A 117 10.18 -0.93 5.53
CA MET A 117 10.36 -1.68 4.29
C MET A 117 11.75 -2.32 4.20
N LEU A 118 12.80 -1.64 4.63
CA LEU A 118 14.18 -2.10 4.59
C LEU A 118 14.52 -3.05 5.74
N CYS A 119 13.78 -2.95 6.87
CA CYS A 119 14.08 -3.72 8.08
C CYS A 119 13.91 -5.22 7.86
N HIS A 120 14.90 -5.99 8.32
CA HIS A 120 14.90 -7.45 8.17
C HIS A 120 13.83 -8.15 9.02
N LEU A 121 13.31 -7.49 10.06
CA LEU A 121 12.22 -7.99 10.90
C LEU A 121 10.84 -7.85 10.25
N THR A 122 10.70 -7.01 9.21
CA THR A 122 9.46 -6.95 8.43
C THR A 122 9.33 -8.20 7.55
N ASN A 123 8.15 -8.79 7.52
CA ASN A 123 7.89 -10.02 6.75
C ASN A 123 7.69 -9.73 5.24
N ASN A 124 8.73 -9.20 4.57
CA ASN A 124 8.69 -8.84 3.14
C ASN A 124 9.90 -9.37 2.35
N SER A 125 10.33 -10.58 2.63
CA SER A 125 11.55 -11.19 2.06
C SER A 125 11.64 -11.16 0.53
N GLN A 126 10.51 -11.07 -0.17
CA GLN A 126 10.47 -11.03 -1.64
C GLN A 126 10.78 -9.64 -2.20
N ILE A 127 10.33 -8.57 -1.55
CA ILE A 127 10.41 -7.20 -2.07
C ILE A 127 11.61 -6.45 -1.48
N ARG A 128 11.93 -6.68 -0.21
CA ARG A 128 13.03 -6.01 0.50
C ARG A 128 14.36 -5.99 -0.24
N PRO A 129 14.84 -7.08 -0.88
CA PRO A 129 16.13 -7.05 -1.59
C PRO A 129 16.18 -6.00 -2.69
N ILE A 130 15.06 -5.74 -3.38
CA ILE A 130 14.96 -4.72 -4.43
C ILE A 130 15.22 -3.33 -3.83
N TYR A 131 14.56 -3.00 -2.73
CA TYR A 131 14.71 -1.70 -2.07
C TYR A 131 16.05 -1.57 -1.36
N ASN A 132 16.56 -2.62 -0.71
CA ASN A 132 17.89 -2.62 -0.08
C ASN A 132 19.02 -2.38 -1.09
N SER A 133 18.87 -2.85 -2.33
CA SER A 133 19.85 -2.60 -3.37
C SER A 133 19.88 -1.15 -3.88
N VAL A 134 18.82 -0.39 -3.59
CA VAL A 134 18.68 0.99 -4.10
C VAL A 134 18.71 2.02 -2.98
N ILE A 135 17.97 1.85 -1.88
CA ILE A 135 17.84 2.87 -0.85
C ILE A 135 19.03 2.81 0.11
N LYS A 136 19.76 3.92 0.20
CA LYS A 136 20.80 4.14 1.21
C LYS A 136 20.24 4.88 2.44
N SER A 137 19.50 5.96 2.21
CA SER A 137 18.92 6.76 3.28
C SER A 137 17.78 7.66 2.80
N VAL A 138 16.92 8.05 3.73
CA VAL A 138 15.95 9.13 3.55
C VAL A 138 16.21 10.19 4.62
N LYS A 139 16.27 11.47 4.22
CA LYS A 139 16.51 12.59 5.14
C LYS A 139 15.41 13.63 4.99
N LEU A 140 14.89 14.08 6.12
CA LEU A 140 13.93 15.18 6.18
C LEU A 140 14.64 16.52 6.00
N ASP A 141 13.95 17.48 5.40
CA ASP A 141 14.32 18.89 5.50
C ASP A 141 13.97 19.39 6.92
N PRO A 142 14.92 19.99 7.65
CA PRO A 142 14.68 20.43 9.02
C PRO A 142 13.69 21.60 9.13
N ASN A 143 13.48 22.35 8.03
CA ASN A 143 12.65 23.55 8.00
C ASN A 143 11.28 23.33 7.32
N ASN A 144 11.12 22.23 6.57
CA ASN A 144 9.87 21.95 5.86
C ASN A 144 9.49 20.47 5.97
N PRO A 145 8.42 20.12 6.69
CA PRO A 145 8.00 18.72 6.90
C PRO A 145 7.55 18.02 5.62
N LEU A 146 7.27 18.77 4.55
CA LEU A 146 6.87 18.20 3.25
C LEU A 146 8.08 17.89 2.35
N LYS A 147 9.27 18.43 2.67
CA LYS A 147 10.48 18.21 1.91
C LYS A 147 11.35 17.12 2.50
N PHE A 148 11.89 16.31 1.62
CA PHE A 148 12.84 15.25 1.99
C PHE A 148 13.72 14.88 0.81
N SER A 149 14.81 14.20 1.09
CA SER A 149 15.68 13.63 0.07
C SER A 149 15.86 12.13 0.29
N MET A 150 15.99 11.41 -0.81
CA MET A 150 16.32 9.98 -0.81
C MET A 150 17.66 9.78 -1.51
N THR A 151 18.60 9.13 -0.85
CA THR A 151 19.91 8.82 -1.42
C THR A 151 19.95 7.34 -1.83
N ALA A 152 20.34 7.10 -3.05
CA ALA A 152 20.56 5.75 -3.59
C ALA A 152 21.92 5.18 -3.15
N GLN A 153 22.04 3.84 -3.08
CA GLN A 153 23.30 3.14 -2.81
C GLN A 153 24.36 3.48 -3.87
N ASP A 154 23.94 3.37 -5.14
CA ASP A 154 24.76 3.66 -6.30
C ASP A 154 23.97 4.38 -7.40
N ILE A 155 24.71 4.90 -8.41
CA ILE A 155 24.09 5.46 -9.61
C ILE A 155 23.31 4.35 -10.32
N ASN A 156 22.02 4.53 -10.38
CA ASN A 156 21.11 3.55 -11.00
C ASN A 156 20.00 4.31 -11.74
N TRP A 157 19.85 4.05 -13.04
CA TRP A 157 18.83 4.68 -13.87
C TRP A 157 17.39 4.37 -13.42
N THR A 158 17.17 3.24 -12.71
CA THR A 158 15.87 2.88 -12.12
C THR A 158 15.67 3.44 -10.71
N ALA A 159 16.68 4.06 -10.09
CA ALA A 159 16.60 4.54 -8.71
C ALA A 159 15.40 5.46 -8.49
N LYS A 160 15.22 6.46 -9.35
CA LYS A 160 14.08 7.39 -9.28
C LYS A 160 12.73 6.68 -9.23
N THR A 161 12.55 5.66 -10.05
CA THR A 161 11.32 4.85 -10.12
C THR A 161 11.11 4.03 -8.86
N ILE A 162 12.14 3.35 -8.38
CA ILE A 162 12.06 2.51 -7.17
C ILE A 162 11.81 3.39 -5.94
N LEU A 163 12.52 4.51 -5.80
CA LEU A 163 12.32 5.47 -4.72
C LEU A 163 10.92 6.08 -4.73
N GLY A 164 10.40 6.42 -5.93
CA GLY A 164 9.05 6.95 -6.10
C GLY A 164 7.93 5.92 -5.97
N GLY A 165 8.25 4.62 -5.98
CA GLY A 165 7.31 3.50 -5.93
C GLY A 165 6.96 3.01 -4.52
N ILE A 166 7.46 3.64 -3.46
CA ILE A 166 7.19 3.23 -2.08
C ILE A 166 5.73 3.51 -1.71
N TYR A 167 5.05 2.52 -1.14
CA TYR A 167 3.78 2.72 -0.47
C TYR A 167 4.00 3.38 0.89
N ILE A 168 3.39 4.56 1.06
CA ILE A 168 3.55 5.34 2.29
C ILE A 168 2.59 4.81 3.36
N GLN A 169 3.10 4.63 4.57
CA GLN A 169 2.35 4.20 5.75
C GLN A 169 2.26 5.34 6.76
N GLN A 170 1.12 5.46 7.41
CA GLN A 170 0.88 6.47 8.43
C GLN A 170 1.71 6.18 9.68
N LYS A 171 2.72 7.02 9.93
CA LYS A 171 3.62 6.85 11.09
C LYS A 171 2.86 7.00 12.42
N SER A 172 1.99 7.99 12.55
CA SER A 172 1.22 8.23 13.76
C SER A 172 0.30 7.06 14.14
N TYR A 173 -0.17 6.30 13.16
CA TYR A 173 -0.97 5.10 13.39
C TYR A 173 -0.13 3.90 13.82
N TRP A 174 0.99 3.63 13.10
CA TRP A 174 1.79 2.43 13.32
C TRP A 174 2.87 2.61 14.41
N ASP A 175 3.44 3.80 14.51
CA ASP A 175 4.54 4.11 15.43
C ASP A 175 4.28 5.43 16.19
N PRO A 176 3.19 5.50 16.99
CA PRO A 176 2.85 6.71 17.76
C PRO A 176 3.91 7.07 18.81
N ASN A 177 4.66 6.08 19.30
CA ASN A 177 5.68 6.24 20.33
C ASN A 177 7.06 6.59 19.77
N GLY A 178 7.26 6.53 18.45
CA GLY A 178 8.52 6.88 17.81
C GLY A 178 9.65 5.86 17.99
N LEU A 179 9.33 4.57 18.06
CA LEU A 179 10.31 3.48 18.21
C LEU A 179 11.39 3.52 17.13
N PHE A 180 11.00 3.89 15.90
CA PHE A 180 11.92 3.97 14.78
C PHE A 180 12.69 5.27 14.67
N ASP A 181 12.39 6.31 15.47
CA ASP A 181 12.96 7.65 15.28
C ASP A 181 14.48 7.65 15.46
N ASN A 182 14.99 6.90 16.43
CA ASN A 182 16.41 6.83 16.77
C ASN A 182 17.20 5.73 16.04
N ILE A 183 16.55 4.89 15.23
CA ILE A 183 17.23 3.85 14.46
C ILE A 183 17.65 4.44 13.09
N SER A 184 18.92 4.48 12.81
CA SER A 184 19.43 5.02 11.54
C SER A 184 19.20 4.06 10.36
N PHE A 185 19.23 4.57 9.13
CA PHE A 185 19.18 3.73 7.93
C PHE A 185 20.38 2.78 7.82
N GLU A 186 21.56 3.23 8.26
CA GLU A 186 22.75 2.41 8.31
C GLU A 186 22.55 1.19 9.23
N GLN A 187 22.07 1.44 10.45
CA GLN A 187 21.77 0.36 11.39
C GLN A 187 20.70 -0.63 10.89
N ILE A 188 19.72 -0.16 10.12
CA ILE A 188 18.71 -1.03 9.52
C ILE A 188 19.33 -1.91 8.42
N LEU A 189 20.17 -1.32 7.57
CA LEU A 189 20.76 -2.00 6.43
C LEU A 189 21.83 -3.04 6.85
N ASP A 190 22.65 -2.73 7.86
CA ASP A 190 23.68 -3.62 8.40
C ASP A 190 23.19 -4.49 9.57
N ARG A 191 21.93 -4.28 10.03
CA ARG A 191 21.28 -4.99 11.13
C ARG A 191 21.99 -4.81 12.48
N SER A 192 22.54 -3.63 12.73
CA SER A 192 23.30 -3.33 13.95
C SER A 192 22.51 -2.59 15.03
N PHE A 193 21.20 -2.35 14.84
CA PHE A 193 20.34 -1.79 15.87
C PHE A 193 20.01 -2.83 16.95
N GLU A 194 19.76 -2.38 18.17
CA GLU A 194 19.35 -3.23 19.26
C GLU A 194 17.89 -3.70 19.09
N GLU A 195 17.68 -5.00 19.09
CA GLU A 195 16.34 -5.61 19.04
C GLU A 195 15.78 -5.70 20.47
N THR A 196 15.19 -4.59 20.94
CA THR A 196 14.53 -4.55 22.26
C THR A 196 13.23 -5.38 22.24
N ASP A 197 12.75 -5.78 23.43
CA ASP A 197 11.48 -6.49 23.56
C ASP A 197 10.32 -5.67 22.97
N GLU A 198 10.31 -4.34 23.19
CA GLU A 198 9.29 -3.44 22.68
C GLU A 198 9.29 -3.41 21.13
N LEU A 199 10.47 -3.39 20.52
CA LEU A 199 10.59 -3.44 19.04
C LEU A 199 10.17 -4.79 18.49
N SER A 200 10.52 -5.88 19.18
CA SER A 200 10.11 -7.24 18.81
C SER A 200 8.60 -7.41 18.89
N ASP A 201 7.97 -6.91 19.95
CA ASP A 201 6.51 -6.93 20.12
C ASP A 201 5.83 -6.09 19.04
N TRP A 202 6.38 -4.92 18.70
CA TRP A 202 5.88 -4.09 17.60
C TRP A 202 5.92 -4.85 16.26
N PHE A 203 7.01 -5.55 15.94
CA PHE A 203 7.11 -6.32 14.69
C PHE A 203 6.18 -7.55 14.69
N ASN A 204 5.98 -8.19 15.83
CA ASN A 204 5.01 -9.29 15.95
C ASN A 204 3.60 -8.80 15.65
N ASP A 205 3.22 -7.62 16.18
CA ASP A 205 1.92 -7.01 15.89
C ASP A 205 1.84 -6.54 14.44
N PHE A 206 2.83 -5.78 13.95
CA PHE A 206 2.85 -5.27 12.58
C PHE A 206 2.78 -6.38 11.54
N ASN A 207 3.52 -7.48 11.73
CA ASN A 207 3.54 -8.62 10.81
C ASN A 207 2.32 -9.55 10.98
N HIS A 208 1.45 -9.30 11.95
CA HIS A 208 0.30 -10.18 12.17
C HIS A 208 -0.62 -10.23 10.95
N ALA A 209 -1.15 -11.42 10.65
CA ALA A 209 -1.97 -11.64 9.46
C ALA A 209 -3.21 -10.74 9.41
N ASP A 210 -3.80 -10.43 10.57
CA ASP A 210 -4.96 -9.55 10.69
C ASP A 210 -4.75 -8.18 10.04
N ASN A 211 -3.53 -7.66 10.05
CA ASN A 211 -3.19 -6.40 9.39
C ASN A 211 -3.28 -6.45 7.86
N GLY A 212 -3.50 -7.64 7.31
CA GLY A 212 -3.76 -7.83 5.88
C GLY A 212 -5.19 -8.25 5.55
N TYR A 213 -6.00 -8.57 6.56
CA TYR A 213 -7.37 -9.09 6.37
C TYR A 213 -8.46 -8.25 7.04
N LYS A 214 -8.15 -7.50 8.09
CA LYS A 214 -9.14 -6.67 8.79
C LYS A 214 -9.23 -5.29 8.15
N PRO A 215 -10.41 -4.88 7.62
CA PRO A 215 -10.58 -3.59 6.95
C PRO A 215 -10.11 -2.39 7.77
N GLU A 216 -10.34 -2.40 9.09
CA GLU A 216 -9.95 -1.33 10.01
C GLU A 216 -8.44 -1.08 10.08
N ASN A 217 -7.63 -2.10 9.78
CA ASN A 217 -6.17 -2.01 9.77
C ASN A 217 -5.60 -1.58 8.42
N LEU A 218 -6.43 -1.57 7.36
CA LEU A 218 -6.00 -1.31 5.98
C LEU A 218 -6.01 0.19 5.67
N LYS A 219 -5.01 0.91 6.16
CA LYS A 219 -4.85 2.35 5.87
C LYS A 219 -4.27 2.56 4.47
N GLY A 220 -4.66 3.64 3.82
CA GLY A 220 -4.12 3.96 2.49
C GLY A 220 -4.52 5.33 1.97
N LEU A 221 -3.77 5.85 1.01
CA LEU A 221 -3.92 7.18 0.43
C LEU A 221 -4.76 7.21 -0.86
N GLY A 222 -5.33 6.07 -1.26
CA GLY A 222 -6.16 5.99 -2.46
C GLY A 222 -7.58 6.51 -2.27
N PRO A 223 -8.35 6.68 -3.38
CA PRO A 223 -9.73 7.19 -3.37
C PRO A 223 -10.75 6.23 -2.75
N TYR A 224 -10.36 5.00 -2.49
CA TYR A 224 -11.22 3.98 -1.89
C TYR A 224 -10.56 3.39 -0.66
N TYR A 225 -11.36 2.88 0.27
CA TYR A 225 -10.92 2.05 1.38
C TYR A 225 -11.63 0.69 1.32
N VAL A 226 -11.04 -0.33 1.93
CA VAL A 226 -11.70 -1.63 2.10
C VAL A 226 -12.71 -1.47 3.22
N SER A 227 -14.00 -1.59 2.88
CA SER A 227 -15.09 -1.50 3.87
C SER A 227 -15.52 -2.87 4.38
N GLU A 228 -15.31 -3.92 3.60
CA GLU A 228 -15.68 -5.26 3.97
C GLU A 228 -14.80 -6.29 3.24
N TRP A 229 -14.44 -7.35 3.91
CA TRP A 229 -13.81 -8.50 3.32
C TRP A 229 -14.45 -9.77 3.81
N GLU A 230 -15.14 -10.46 2.91
CA GLU A 230 -15.67 -11.79 3.17
C GLU A 230 -14.79 -12.83 2.47
N PRO A 231 -14.00 -13.61 3.23
CA PRO A 231 -13.04 -14.55 2.66
C PRO A 231 -13.67 -15.53 1.67
N SER A 232 -12.99 -15.73 0.55
CA SER A 232 -13.43 -16.60 -0.57
C SER A 232 -14.72 -16.15 -1.28
N GLN A 233 -15.25 -14.97 -0.97
CA GLN A 233 -16.47 -14.45 -1.58
C GLN A 233 -16.23 -13.12 -2.28
N TYR A 234 -15.92 -12.05 -1.51
CA TYR A 234 -15.73 -10.71 -2.08
C TYR A 234 -14.89 -9.80 -1.18
N VAL A 235 -14.41 -8.73 -1.77
CA VAL A 235 -13.87 -7.54 -1.09
C VAL A 235 -14.67 -6.34 -1.57
N THR A 236 -15.20 -5.56 -0.64
CA THR A 236 -15.93 -4.32 -0.94
C THR A 236 -15.00 -3.12 -0.76
N LEU A 237 -14.90 -2.31 -1.82
CA LEU A 237 -14.21 -1.04 -1.78
C LEU A 237 -15.25 0.09 -1.77
N THR A 238 -15.19 0.95 -0.76
CA THR A 238 -16.06 2.11 -0.64
C THR A 238 -15.27 3.38 -0.96
N ARG A 239 -15.88 4.26 -1.77
CA ARG A 239 -15.27 5.54 -2.13
C ARG A 239 -15.21 6.46 -0.90
N LYS A 240 -14.08 7.12 -0.72
CA LYS A 240 -13.92 8.18 0.29
C LYS A 240 -14.63 9.45 -0.16
N GLU A 241 -15.43 10.03 0.72
CA GLU A 241 -16.20 11.26 0.39
C GLU A 241 -15.30 12.49 0.27
N ASN A 242 -14.28 12.58 1.14
CA ASN A 242 -13.39 13.73 1.25
C ASN A 242 -11.95 13.36 0.82
N TRP A 243 -11.81 12.59 -0.24
CA TRP A 243 -10.49 12.27 -0.74
C TRP A 243 -9.83 13.52 -1.36
N TRP A 244 -8.56 13.71 -1.07
CA TRP A 244 -7.75 14.87 -1.44
C TRP A 244 -7.40 14.99 -2.94
N GLY A 245 -7.59 13.93 -3.76
CA GLY A 245 -7.21 13.88 -5.17
C GLY A 245 -8.36 13.78 -6.16
#